data_653c9a0239a15c417424192cb1f6d56c
#
_entry.id   653c9a0239a15c417424192cb1f6d56c
#
_cell.length_a   1.000
_cell.length_b   1.000
_cell.length_c   1.000
_cell.angle_alpha   90.00
_cell.angle_beta   90.00
_cell.angle_gamma   90.00
#
_symmetry.space_group_name_H-M   'P 1'
#
loop_
_entity.id
_entity.type
_entity.pdbx_description
1 polymer ?
#
loop_
_entity_poly.entity_id
_entity_poly.type
_entity_poly.pdbx_seq_one_letter_code
_entity_poly.pdbx_strand_id
1 'polypeptide(L)'
;MNFNNKKIISIKEDASFRKFYRKKIKKKSSIIVYAQKEKIKNLLNYDSINKLLLKKKISAPKLLSANFDKNYIEIEDLGTKTLFNILKKKGANKFKIYKKILIILIKLQNIKVKKIKNFKKKFYKIPDYSKKLIFYEANLFLEWYLPHALNKKKRCKIKNELKKIISSLIKKIQLPNNTFVHRDFHVSNLMFKNNKISVIDSQDAVYGNIAYDLASLIDDVRLKTSNNIKEMIYQNYLYLNKKKINEKKFQNDFEILSVLRNLKVIGIFTRLADRDRKKRYLKLIPYAWKLIEHRINNNDVFKDLRKKLEDYFPKKIRIKR
;
A
#
# COMPACT_ATOMS: atom_id res chain seq x y z
N MET A 1 3.58 -27.84 12.65
CA MET A 1 2.13 -27.86 12.96
C MET A 1 1.39 -28.32 11.72
N ASN A 2 0.62 -29.36 11.82
CA ASN A 2 -0.18 -29.82 10.70
C ASN A 2 -1.47 -28.99 10.63
N PHE A 3 -1.54 -28.00 9.72
CA PHE A 3 -2.71 -27.15 9.50
C PHE A 3 -3.81 -27.82 8.66
N ASN A 4 -3.67 -29.13 8.37
CA ASN A 4 -4.64 -29.90 7.56
C ASN A 4 -5.86 -30.40 8.36
N ASN A 5 -6.16 -29.82 9.50
CA ASN A 5 -7.37 -30.15 10.25
C ASN A 5 -8.60 -29.53 9.55
N LYS A 6 -9.70 -30.28 9.39
CA LYS A 6 -10.97 -29.83 8.77
C LYS A 6 -11.53 -28.49 9.33
N LYS A 7 -11.05 -28.06 10.51
CA LYS A 7 -11.42 -26.79 11.15
C LYS A 7 -10.55 -25.59 10.72
N ILE A 8 -9.47 -25.81 9.93
CA ILE A 8 -8.50 -24.77 9.52
C ILE A 8 -8.49 -24.69 7.98
N ILE A 9 -8.86 -23.52 7.45
CA ILE A 9 -8.98 -23.27 6.01
C ILE A 9 -7.92 -22.26 5.60
N SER A 10 -7.07 -22.57 4.63
CA SER A 10 -6.12 -21.62 4.08
C SER A 10 -6.84 -20.46 3.41
N ILE A 11 -6.41 -19.23 3.73
CA ILE A 11 -6.86 -18.02 3.04
C ILE A 11 -5.86 -17.77 1.90
N LYS A 12 -6.41 -17.58 0.68
CA LYS A 12 -5.59 -17.33 -0.51
C LYS A 12 -4.68 -16.12 -0.29
N GLU A 13 -3.39 -16.36 -0.40
CA GLU A 13 -2.36 -15.35 -0.23
C GLU A 13 -2.34 -14.37 -1.41
N ASP A 14 -2.13 -13.08 -1.12
CA ASP A 14 -1.81 -12.07 -2.12
C ASP A 14 -0.28 -11.95 -2.25
N ALA A 15 0.33 -10.80 -2.04
CA ALA A 15 1.76 -10.53 -2.21
C ALA A 15 2.59 -10.76 -0.92
N SER A 16 2.02 -11.35 0.11
CA SER A 16 2.64 -11.54 1.43
C SER A 16 3.52 -12.79 1.50
N PHE A 17 4.55 -12.75 2.35
CA PHE A 17 5.30 -13.94 2.80
C PHE A 17 4.65 -14.63 4.00
N ARG A 18 3.66 -13.98 4.62
CA ARG A 18 2.87 -14.55 5.72
C ARG A 18 1.79 -15.44 5.14
N LYS A 19 1.53 -16.55 5.82
CA LYS A 19 0.41 -17.45 5.52
C LYS A 19 -0.74 -17.16 6.48
N PHE A 20 -1.94 -17.11 5.95
CA PHE A 20 -3.14 -16.84 6.70
C PHE A 20 -4.08 -18.04 6.65
N TYR A 21 -4.60 -18.43 7.81
CA TYR A 21 -5.54 -19.53 7.92
C TYR A 21 -6.72 -19.09 8.75
N ARG A 22 -7.94 -19.41 8.30
CA ARG A 22 -9.15 -19.22 9.09
C ARG A 22 -9.41 -20.47 9.89
N LYS A 23 -9.39 -20.34 11.21
CA LYS A 23 -9.77 -21.36 12.18
C LYS A 23 -11.23 -21.16 12.53
N LYS A 24 -12.05 -22.22 12.41
CA LYS A 24 -13.47 -22.22 12.79
C LYS A 24 -13.67 -23.17 13.96
N ILE A 25 -14.28 -22.69 15.05
CA ILE A 25 -14.65 -23.50 16.21
C ILE A 25 -16.10 -23.15 16.56
N LYS A 26 -17.03 -24.10 16.34
CA LYS A 26 -18.46 -23.85 16.47
C LYS A 26 -18.88 -22.60 15.69
N LYS A 27 -19.53 -21.63 16.34
CA LYS A 27 -19.96 -20.34 15.74
C LYS A 27 -18.89 -19.26 15.74
N LYS A 28 -17.70 -19.51 16.31
CA LYS A 28 -16.59 -18.53 16.38
C LYS A 28 -15.55 -18.80 15.32
N SER A 29 -14.91 -17.73 14.81
CA SER A 29 -13.78 -17.82 13.89
C SER A 29 -12.66 -16.87 14.28
N SER A 30 -11.44 -17.26 13.99
CA SER A 30 -10.22 -16.47 14.18
C SER A 30 -9.30 -16.67 12.99
N ILE A 31 -8.30 -15.79 12.87
CA ILE A 31 -7.27 -15.88 11.83
C ILE A 31 -5.94 -16.23 12.46
N ILE A 32 -5.32 -17.32 12.02
CA ILE A 32 -3.94 -17.65 12.32
C ILE A 32 -3.06 -16.97 11.30
N VAL A 33 -2.10 -16.16 11.77
CA VAL A 33 -1.07 -15.52 10.95
C VAL A 33 0.25 -16.22 11.25
N TYR A 34 0.74 -16.98 10.28
CA TYR A 34 2.01 -17.69 10.34
C TYR A 34 3.08 -16.93 9.56
N ALA A 35 4.28 -16.83 10.10
CA ALA A 35 5.47 -16.29 9.41
C ALA A 35 6.60 -17.30 9.46
N GLN A 36 7.39 -17.41 8.37
CA GLN A 36 8.62 -18.24 8.40
C GLN A 36 9.57 -17.74 9.48
N LYS A 37 10.44 -18.66 10.00
CA LYS A 37 11.33 -18.39 11.12
C LYS A 37 12.18 -17.13 10.93
N GLU A 38 12.73 -16.91 9.74
CA GLU A 38 13.56 -15.75 9.41
C GLU A 38 12.80 -14.43 9.43
N LYS A 39 11.46 -14.49 9.34
CA LYS A 39 10.56 -13.32 9.27
C LYS A 39 9.62 -13.21 10.47
N ILE A 40 9.82 -14.04 11.49
CA ILE A 40 8.96 -14.11 12.67
C ILE A 40 8.84 -12.76 13.41
N LYS A 41 9.89 -11.93 13.39
CA LYS A 41 9.86 -10.58 13.97
C LYS A 41 8.76 -9.70 13.40
N ASN A 42 8.29 -9.97 12.17
CA ASN A 42 7.17 -9.25 11.57
C ASN A 42 5.85 -9.45 12.32
N LEU A 43 5.67 -10.58 13.02
CA LEU A 43 4.49 -10.81 13.88
C LEU A 43 4.48 -9.84 15.08
N LEU A 44 5.65 -9.45 15.59
CA LEU A 44 5.78 -8.47 16.67
C LEU A 44 5.38 -7.07 16.19
N ASN A 45 5.78 -6.69 14.97
CA ASN A 45 5.41 -5.42 14.35
C ASN A 45 3.90 -5.38 14.09
N TYR A 46 3.34 -6.49 13.58
CA TYR A 46 1.91 -6.64 13.31
C TYR A 46 1.08 -6.39 14.56
N ASP A 47 1.43 -7.04 15.68
CA ASP A 47 0.77 -6.83 16.98
C ASP A 47 0.93 -5.39 17.48
N SER A 48 2.15 -4.84 17.43
CA SER A 48 2.44 -3.48 17.90
C SER A 48 1.57 -2.45 17.20
N ILE A 49 1.51 -2.50 15.87
CA ILE A 49 0.73 -1.54 15.09
C ILE A 49 -0.77 -1.74 15.33
N ASN A 50 -1.27 -2.98 15.34
CA ASN A 50 -2.68 -3.22 15.62
C ASN A 50 -3.10 -2.70 17.01
N LYS A 51 -2.26 -2.93 18.05
CA LYS A 51 -2.51 -2.36 19.40
C LYS A 51 -2.57 -0.83 19.39
N LEU A 52 -1.66 -0.19 18.62
CA LEU A 52 -1.69 1.27 18.46
C LEU A 52 -3.00 1.74 17.84
N LEU A 53 -3.41 1.11 16.72
CA LEU A 53 -4.64 1.46 16.02
C LEU A 53 -5.85 1.33 16.94
N LEU A 54 -5.97 0.22 17.67
CA LEU A 54 -7.06 -0.02 18.61
C LEU A 54 -7.07 1.02 19.75
N LYS A 55 -5.89 1.34 20.33
CA LYS A 55 -5.75 2.40 21.35
C LYS A 55 -6.20 3.76 20.82
N LYS A 56 -6.02 4.03 19.53
CA LYS A 56 -6.47 5.26 18.85
C LYS A 56 -7.90 5.17 18.31
N LYS A 57 -8.69 4.20 18.76
CA LYS A 57 -10.09 3.97 18.34
C LYS A 57 -10.24 3.77 16.82
N ILE A 58 -9.18 3.24 16.16
CA ILE A 58 -9.18 2.78 14.78
C ILE A 58 -9.32 1.26 14.81
N SER A 59 -10.33 0.73 14.11
CA SER A 59 -10.58 -0.70 14.11
C SER A 59 -9.49 -1.45 13.37
N ALA A 60 -8.89 -2.44 14.02
CA ALA A 60 -7.88 -3.34 13.50
C ALA A 60 -8.05 -4.72 14.17
N PRO A 61 -7.47 -5.80 13.64
CA PRO A 61 -7.59 -7.13 14.26
C PRO A 61 -7.01 -7.15 15.67
N LYS A 62 -7.80 -7.62 16.65
CA LYS A 62 -7.33 -7.85 18.03
C LYS A 62 -6.46 -9.09 18.09
N LEU A 63 -5.38 -9.07 18.86
CA LEU A 63 -4.62 -10.26 19.22
C LEU A 63 -5.46 -11.11 20.19
N LEU A 64 -5.66 -12.38 19.85
CA LEU A 64 -6.38 -13.36 20.69
C LEU A 64 -5.38 -14.23 21.44
N SER A 65 -4.36 -14.74 20.74
CA SER A 65 -3.27 -15.51 21.33
C SER A 65 -1.97 -15.35 20.52
N ALA A 66 -0.83 -15.66 21.15
CA ALA A 66 0.46 -15.64 20.50
C ALA A 66 1.25 -16.90 20.85
N ASN A 67 1.74 -17.59 19.83
CA ASN A 67 2.67 -18.70 19.97
C ASN A 67 3.91 -18.41 19.12
N PHE A 68 4.79 -17.58 19.67
CA PHE A 68 5.94 -17.09 18.95
C PHE A 68 6.94 -18.20 18.62
N ASP A 69 7.08 -19.20 19.48
CA ASP A 69 8.00 -20.31 19.26
C ASP A 69 7.55 -21.25 18.14
N LYS A 70 6.23 -21.33 17.91
CA LYS A 70 5.63 -22.02 16.75
C LYS A 70 5.39 -21.10 15.55
N ASN A 71 5.95 -19.88 15.54
CA ASN A 71 5.94 -18.93 14.44
C ASN A 71 4.55 -18.41 14.03
N TYR A 72 3.58 -18.32 14.95
CA TYR A 72 2.26 -17.78 14.63
C TYR A 72 1.65 -16.93 15.75
N ILE A 73 0.69 -16.13 15.36
CA ILE A 73 -0.27 -15.44 16.23
C ILE A 73 -1.69 -15.75 15.78
N GLU A 74 -2.64 -15.69 16.70
CA GLU A 74 -4.07 -15.81 16.41
C GLU A 74 -4.73 -14.46 16.68
N ILE A 75 -5.47 -13.97 15.68
CA ILE A 75 -6.11 -12.65 15.69
C ILE A 75 -7.60 -12.74 15.38
N GLU A 76 -8.33 -11.68 15.66
CA GLU A 76 -9.74 -11.52 15.35
C GLU A 76 -10.03 -11.73 13.86
N ASP A 77 -11.09 -12.48 13.52
CA ASP A 77 -11.60 -12.64 12.16
C ASP A 77 -12.57 -11.49 11.82
N LEU A 78 -12.13 -10.59 10.98
CA LEU A 78 -12.91 -9.45 10.49
C LEU A 78 -13.84 -9.83 9.32
N GLY A 79 -13.98 -11.12 9.01
CA GLY A 79 -14.82 -11.62 7.93
C GLY A 79 -14.12 -11.66 6.58
N THR A 80 -14.93 -11.63 5.50
CA THR A 80 -14.44 -11.79 4.12
C THR A 80 -14.72 -10.58 3.22
N LYS A 81 -15.54 -9.63 3.69
CA LYS A 81 -15.93 -8.46 2.88
C LYS A 81 -14.90 -7.35 2.99
N THR A 82 -14.20 -7.03 1.90
CA THR A 82 -13.37 -5.84 1.78
C THR A 82 -14.16 -4.68 1.16
N LEU A 83 -13.69 -3.44 1.36
CA LEU A 83 -14.27 -2.31 0.65
C LEU A 83 -14.03 -2.39 -0.86
N PHE A 84 -12.98 -3.06 -1.31
CA PHE A 84 -12.79 -3.39 -2.72
C PHE A 84 -14.00 -4.15 -3.29
N ASN A 85 -14.46 -5.22 -2.61
CA ASN A 85 -15.59 -6.00 -3.05
C ASN A 85 -16.90 -5.20 -3.07
N ILE A 86 -17.06 -4.25 -2.14
CA ILE A 86 -18.25 -3.39 -2.06
C ILE A 86 -18.22 -2.35 -3.17
N LEU A 87 -17.09 -1.64 -3.37
CA LEU A 87 -16.96 -0.57 -4.35
C LEU A 87 -16.99 -1.06 -5.81
N LYS A 88 -16.70 -2.35 -6.03
CA LYS A 88 -16.81 -3.01 -7.34
C LYS A 88 -18.25 -3.28 -7.75
N LYS A 89 -19.21 -3.32 -6.81
CA LYS A 89 -20.62 -3.55 -7.12
C LYS A 89 -21.24 -2.35 -7.81
N LYS A 90 -22.10 -2.59 -8.79
CA LYS A 90 -22.98 -1.56 -9.37
C LYS A 90 -23.90 -1.02 -8.27
N GLY A 91 -24.19 0.29 -8.27
CA GLY A 91 -25.07 0.93 -7.29
C GLY A 91 -24.42 1.26 -5.92
N ALA A 92 -23.15 0.91 -5.71
CA ALA A 92 -22.47 1.32 -4.48
C ALA A 92 -22.38 2.84 -4.35
N ASN A 93 -22.86 3.40 -3.23
CA ASN A 93 -22.68 4.82 -2.94
C ASN A 93 -21.22 5.14 -2.62
N LYS A 94 -20.43 5.36 -3.68
CA LYS A 94 -18.98 5.58 -3.58
C LYS A 94 -18.65 6.81 -2.74
N PHE A 95 -19.43 7.90 -2.89
CA PHE A 95 -19.24 9.12 -2.12
C PHE A 95 -19.29 8.85 -0.61
N LYS A 96 -20.36 8.22 -0.13
CA LYS A 96 -20.56 7.90 1.29
C LYS A 96 -19.45 6.98 1.82
N ILE A 97 -19.01 6.01 1.01
CA ILE A 97 -17.95 5.06 1.40
C ILE A 97 -16.61 5.78 1.50
N TYR A 98 -16.19 6.54 0.48
CA TYR A 98 -14.91 7.26 0.51
C TYR A 98 -14.87 8.32 1.61
N LYS A 99 -15.97 9.01 1.90
CA LYS A 99 -16.05 9.92 3.06
C LYS A 99 -15.69 9.21 4.37
N LYS A 100 -16.23 8.00 4.60
CA LYS A 100 -15.86 7.18 5.77
C LYS A 100 -14.39 6.76 5.77
N ILE A 101 -13.83 6.39 4.61
CA ILE A 101 -12.42 6.03 4.45
C ILE A 101 -11.52 7.22 4.78
N LEU A 102 -11.83 8.42 4.29
CA LEU A 102 -11.06 9.64 4.57
C LEU A 102 -11.03 9.99 6.06
N ILE A 103 -12.15 9.81 6.78
CA ILE A 103 -12.17 9.99 8.24
C ILE A 103 -11.18 9.04 8.93
N ILE A 104 -11.07 7.79 8.46
CA ILE A 104 -10.11 6.83 9.01
C ILE A 104 -8.68 7.24 8.66
N LEU A 105 -8.43 7.67 7.42
CA LEU A 105 -7.12 8.16 7.00
C LEU A 105 -6.65 9.32 7.88
N ILE A 106 -7.51 10.30 8.13
CA ILE A 106 -7.18 11.45 9.00
C ILE A 106 -6.91 11.00 10.44
N LYS A 107 -7.67 10.03 10.96
CA LYS A 107 -7.39 9.44 12.28
C LYS A 107 -6.02 8.77 12.34
N LEU A 108 -5.62 8.03 11.29
CA LEU A 108 -4.28 7.45 11.18
C LEU A 108 -3.21 8.53 11.18
N GLN A 109 -3.38 9.56 10.38
CA GLN A 109 -2.43 10.68 10.23
C GLN A 109 -2.25 11.49 11.52
N ASN A 110 -3.25 11.51 12.39
CA ASN A 110 -3.17 12.16 13.71
C ASN A 110 -2.43 11.33 14.78
N ILE A 111 -1.98 10.11 14.46
CA ILE A 111 -1.16 9.31 15.37
C ILE A 111 0.23 9.95 15.50
N LYS A 112 0.67 10.23 16.76
CA LYS A 112 1.99 10.83 17.06
C LYS A 112 2.90 9.88 17.87
N VAL A 113 2.44 8.67 18.19
CA VAL A 113 3.15 7.69 19.01
C VAL A 113 4.14 6.91 18.16
N LYS A 114 5.45 7.10 18.42
CA LYS A 114 6.53 6.44 17.65
C LYS A 114 7.03 5.11 18.26
N LYS A 115 6.73 4.82 19.52
CA LYS A 115 7.18 3.60 20.22
C LYS A 115 6.00 2.87 20.84
N ILE A 116 5.92 1.55 20.64
CA ILE A 116 4.80 0.72 21.10
C ILE A 116 5.33 -0.60 21.65
N LYS A 117 4.74 -1.07 22.75
CA LYS A 117 5.05 -2.41 23.30
C LYS A 117 4.31 -3.50 22.51
N ASN A 118 5.03 -4.53 22.09
CA ASN A 118 4.47 -5.74 21.49
C ASN A 118 4.07 -6.78 22.57
N PHE A 119 3.56 -7.95 22.16
CA PHE A 119 3.13 -9.00 23.09
C PHE A 119 4.29 -9.62 23.90
N LYS A 120 5.55 -9.46 23.48
CA LYS A 120 6.75 -9.81 24.26
C LYS A 120 7.20 -8.67 25.20
N LYS A 121 6.37 -7.68 25.44
CA LYS A 121 6.65 -6.48 26.26
C LYS A 121 7.85 -5.64 25.80
N LYS A 122 8.42 -5.92 24.61
CA LYS A 122 9.52 -5.15 24.00
C LYS A 122 8.96 -3.99 23.19
N PHE A 123 9.72 -2.88 23.14
CA PHE A 123 9.35 -1.73 22.34
C PHE A 123 9.65 -1.95 20.85
N TYR A 124 8.67 -1.62 20.02
CA TYR A 124 8.81 -1.43 18.59
C TYR A 124 8.80 0.06 18.29
N LYS A 125 9.84 0.56 17.60
CA LYS A 125 9.90 1.93 17.09
C LYS A 125 9.42 1.91 15.64
N ILE A 126 8.38 2.69 15.32
CA ILE A 126 7.90 2.87 13.95
C ILE A 126 9.00 3.58 13.17
N PRO A 127 9.50 3.03 12.04
CA PRO A 127 10.59 3.63 11.28
C PRO A 127 10.13 4.90 10.54
N ASP A 128 11.10 5.74 10.18
CA ASP A 128 10.86 6.89 9.31
C ASP A 128 10.93 6.45 7.83
N TYR A 129 10.02 7.01 7.01
CA TYR A 129 10.01 6.79 5.55
C TYR A 129 11.03 7.69 4.89
N SER A 130 12.30 7.32 5.01
CA SER A 130 13.42 8.11 4.51
C SER A 130 13.40 8.24 2.99
N LYS A 131 14.04 9.31 2.46
CA LYS A 131 14.27 9.49 1.02
C LYS A 131 14.98 8.28 0.40
N LYS A 132 15.90 7.64 1.15
CA LYS A 132 16.59 6.40 0.74
C LYS A 132 15.60 5.24 0.56
N LEU A 133 14.63 5.08 1.48
CA LEU A 133 13.62 4.01 1.39
C LEU A 133 12.66 4.26 0.22
N ILE A 134 12.22 5.50 0.02
CA ILE A 134 11.37 5.88 -1.13
C ILE A 134 12.09 5.59 -2.45
N PHE A 135 13.38 5.95 -2.53
CA PHE A 135 14.22 5.64 -3.70
C PHE A 135 14.34 4.14 -3.93
N TYR A 136 14.67 3.37 -2.88
CA TYR A 136 14.79 1.92 -2.96
C TYR A 136 13.50 1.27 -3.51
N GLU A 137 12.34 1.73 -3.04
CA GLU A 137 11.06 1.22 -3.51
C GLU A 137 10.78 1.57 -4.97
N ALA A 138 10.98 2.84 -5.38
CA ALA A 138 10.81 3.25 -6.78
C ALA A 138 11.81 2.55 -7.71
N ASN A 139 13.02 2.26 -7.22
CA ASN A 139 14.07 1.54 -7.96
C ASN A 139 13.68 0.09 -8.31
N LEU A 140 12.66 -0.51 -7.64
CA LEU A 140 12.14 -1.82 -8.04
C LEU A 140 11.64 -1.82 -9.49
N PHE A 141 11.17 -0.69 -10.01
CA PHE A 141 10.88 -0.54 -11.43
C PHE A 141 12.11 -0.80 -12.29
N LEU A 142 13.26 -0.25 -11.91
CA LEU A 142 14.53 -0.39 -12.65
C LEU A 142 15.14 -1.79 -12.51
N GLU A 143 14.88 -2.45 -11.40
CA GLU A 143 15.44 -3.79 -11.14
C GLU A 143 14.62 -4.90 -11.78
N TRP A 144 13.31 -4.74 -11.84
CA TRP A 144 12.40 -5.80 -12.29
C TRP A 144 11.73 -5.51 -13.62
N TYR A 145 11.16 -4.30 -13.78
CA TYR A 145 10.41 -4.01 -15.01
C TYR A 145 11.32 -3.67 -16.19
N LEU A 146 12.44 -2.97 -16.00
CA LEU A 146 13.37 -2.71 -17.10
C LEU A 146 13.86 -3.99 -17.79
N PRO A 147 14.38 -5.00 -17.03
CA PRO A 147 14.79 -6.26 -17.65
C PRO A 147 13.66 -7.03 -18.34
N HIS A 148 12.45 -6.92 -17.80
CA HIS A 148 11.26 -7.57 -18.37
C HIS A 148 10.78 -6.90 -19.68
N ALA A 149 10.90 -5.56 -19.77
CA ALA A 149 10.33 -4.76 -20.85
C ALA A 149 11.33 -4.41 -21.96
N LEU A 150 12.64 -4.32 -21.66
CA LEU A 150 13.66 -3.81 -22.57
C LEU A 150 14.84 -4.79 -22.73
N ASN A 151 15.42 -4.81 -23.95
CA ASN A 151 16.67 -5.54 -24.20
C ASN A 151 17.88 -4.92 -23.44
N LYS A 152 18.98 -5.66 -23.34
CA LYS A 152 20.19 -5.27 -22.58
C LYS A 152 20.73 -3.89 -23.00
N LYS A 153 20.85 -3.61 -24.32
CA LYS A 153 21.36 -2.33 -24.84
C LYS A 153 20.55 -1.11 -24.38
N LYS A 154 19.20 -1.17 -24.51
CA LYS A 154 18.31 -0.09 -24.11
C LYS A 154 18.31 0.12 -22.59
N ARG A 155 18.25 -0.96 -21.79
CA ARG A 155 18.22 -0.83 -20.33
C ARG A 155 19.52 -0.26 -19.76
N CYS A 156 20.71 -0.60 -20.31
CA CYS A 156 21.98 -0.02 -19.87
C CYS A 156 22.01 1.49 -20.10
N LYS A 157 21.48 1.97 -21.23
CA LYS A 157 21.43 3.41 -21.55
C LYS A 157 20.54 4.16 -20.53
N ILE A 158 19.32 3.69 -20.28
CA ILE A 158 18.34 4.45 -19.51
C ILE A 158 18.43 4.31 -17.99
N LYS A 159 19.02 3.20 -17.48
CA LYS A 159 18.97 2.87 -16.05
C LYS A 159 19.51 3.97 -15.15
N ASN A 160 20.69 4.52 -15.49
CA ASN A 160 21.33 5.55 -14.68
C ASN A 160 20.61 6.90 -14.80
N GLU A 161 20.05 7.21 -15.96
CA GLU A 161 19.27 8.44 -16.16
C GLU A 161 17.99 8.40 -15.32
N LEU A 162 17.24 7.28 -15.35
CA LEU A 162 16.05 7.12 -14.52
C LEU A 162 16.37 7.17 -13.02
N LYS A 163 17.51 6.61 -12.57
CA LYS A 163 17.96 6.77 -11.17
C LYS A 163 18.14 8.23 -10.79
N LYS A 164 18.80 9.04 -11.66
CA LYS A 164 19.00 10.48 -11.43
C LYS A 164 17.66 11.21 -11.38
N ILE A 165 16.74 10.92 -12.31
CA ILE A 165 15.41 11.53 -12.37
C ILE A 165 14.59 11.19 -11.13
N ILE A 166 14.53 9.91 -10.72
CA ILE A 166 13.84 9.49 -9.50
C ILE A 166 14.41 10.19 -8.27
N SER A 167 15.74 10.29 -8.17
CA SER A 167 16.40 11.01 -7.07
C SER A 167 16.06 12.50 -7.06
N SER A 168 16.01 13.15 -8.24
CA SER A 168 15.60 14.53 -8.39
C SER A 168 14.15 14.76 -7.95
N LEU A 169 13.21 13.90 -8.36
CA LEU A 169 11.82 13.99 -7.93
C LEU A 169 11.68 13.85 -6.40
N ILE A 170 12.41 12.93 -5.77
CA ILE A 170 12.42 12.77 -4.32
C ILE A 170 12.94 14.01 -3.60
N LYS A 171 13.92 14.72 -4.18
CA LYS A 171 14.43 15.99 -3.61
C LYS A 171 13.38 17.10 -3.66
N LYS A 172 12.47 17.09 -4.65
CA LYS A 172 11.40 18.08 -4.83
C LYS A 172 10.19 17.86 -3.90
N ILE A 173 10.16 16.80 -3.08
CA ILE A 173 9.16 16.61 -2.04
C ILE A 173 9.37 17.66 -0.94
N GLN A 174 8.31 18.41 -0.60
CA GLN A 174 8.36 19.62 0.21
C GLN A 174 7.85 19.44 1.65
N LEU A 175 6.82 18.60 1.85
CA LEU A 175 6.22 18.40 3.17
C LEU A 175 7.05 17.42 4.03
N PRO A 176 7.03 17.58 5.37
CA PRO A 176 7.83 16.77 6.26
C PRO A 176 7.34 15.32 6.36
N ASN A 177 8.26 14.40 6.65
CA ASN A 177 7.97 12.99 6.95
C ASN A 177 7.64 12.78 8.44
N ASN A 178 6.56 13.39 8.93
CA ASN A 178 6.18 13.39 10.35
C ASN A 178 4.77 12.84 10.61
N THR A 179 4.15 12.23 9.60
CA THR A 179 2.78 11.71 9.66
C THR A 179 2.80 10.20 9.64
N PHE A 180 1.94 9.56 10.43
CA PHE A 180 1.76 8.10 10.36
C PHE A 180 1.24 7.71 8.98
N VAL A 181 1.94 6.83 8.30
CA VAL A 181 1.66 6.32 6.96
C VAL A 181 1.53 4.80 7.01
N HIS A 182 0.41 4.29 6.54
CA HIS A 182 0.14 2.86 6.46
C HIS A 182 0.97 2.16 5.36
N ARG A 183 1.35 2.88 4.31
CA ARG A 183 2.05 2.49 3.08
C ARG A 183 1.20 1.72 2.06
N ASP A 184 0.27 0.90 2.51
CA ASP A 184 -0.65 0.15 1.64
C ASP A 184 -2.11 0.45 2.00
N PHE A 185 -2.43 1.76 2.15
CA PHE A 185 -3.77 2.24 2.44
C PHE A 185 -4.63 2.26 1.18
N HIS A 186 -5.18 1.12 0.84
CA HIS A 186 -6.08 0.94 -0.30
C HIS A 186 -7.28 0.07 0.08
N VAL A 187 -8.32 0.11 -0.73
CA VAL A 187 -9.63 -0.47 -0.40
C VAL A 187 -9.63 -2.00 -0.19
N SER A 188 -8.62 -2.71 -0.69
CA SER A 188 -8.46 -4.15 -0.43
C SER A 188 -7.96 -4.45 0.99
N ASN A 189 -7.31 -3.49 1.65
CA ASN A 189 -6.83 -3.57 3.03
C ASN A 189 -7.79 -2.93 4.04
N LEU A 190 -9.03 -2.63 3.60
CA LEU A 190 -10.10 -2.11 4.44
C LEU A 190 -11.24 -3.14 4.49
N MET A 191 -11.38 -3.81 5.65
CA MET A 191 -12.42 -4.78 5.90
C MET A 191 -13.72 -4.10 6.32
N PHE A 192 -14.86 -4.67 5.93
CA PHE A 192 -16.18 -4.16 6.30
C PHE A 192 -17.01 -5.24 6.97
N LYS A 193 -17.31 -5.03 8.25
CA LYS A 193 -18.13 -5.93 9.07
C LYS A 193 -18.97 -5.12 10.04
N ASN A 194 -20.25 -5.47 10.20
CA ASN A 194 -21.17 -4.81 11.15
C ASN A 194 -21.14 -3.27 11.04
N ASN A 195 -21.27 -2.75 9.83
CA ASN A 195 -21.24 -1.31 9.51
C ASN A 195 -19.95 -0.57 9.90
N LYS A 196 -18.89 -1.31 10.25
CA LYS A 196 -17.60 -0.80 10.69
C LYS A 196 -16.51 -1.11 9.68
N ILE A 197 -15.64 -0.14 9.41
CA ILE A 197 -14.44 -0.32 8.58
C ILE A 197 -13.26 -0.59 9.51
N SER A 198 -12.50 -1.65 9.21
CA SER A 198 -11.31 -2.06 9.94
C SER A 198 -10.11 -2.08 9.01
N VAL A 199 -8.96 -1.61 9.52
CA VAL A 199 -7.69 -1.54 8.79
C VAL A 199 -6.89 -2.80 9.04
N ILE A 200 -6.40 -3.44 7.97
CA ILE A 200 -5.52 -4.61 8.03
C ILE A 200 -4.20 -4.34 7.29
N ASP A 201 -3.23 -5.22 7.46
CA ASP A 201 -1.94 -5.18 6.78
C ASP A 201 -1.07 -3.95 7.13
N SER A 202 -1.12 -3.53 8.40
CA SER A 202 -0.54 -2.28 8.89
C SER A 202 0.89 -2.41 9.46
N GLN A 203 1.50 -3.61 9.48
CA GLN A 203 2.78 -3.89 10.14
C GLN A 203 3.98 -3.16 9.52
N ASP A 204 3.85 -2.71 8.28
CA ASP A 204 4.89 -1.98 7.55
C ASP A 204 4.71 -0.46 7.60
N ALA A 205 3.86 0.02 8.54
CA ALA A 205 3.63 1.43 8.75
C ALA A 205 4.91 2.17 9.13
N VAL A 206 4.98 3.43 8.71
CA VAL A 206 6.13 4.32 8.89
C VAL A 206 5.69 5.73 9.29
N TYR A 207 6.63 6.58 9.67
CA TYR A 207 6.42 8.03 9.68
C TYR A 207 6.89 8.61 8.36
N GLY A 208 5.99 9.19 7.59
CA GLY A 208 6.22 9.66 6.24
C GLY A 208 5.45 10.93 5.88
N ASN A 209 5.41 11.19 4.59
CA ASN A 209 4.70 12.33 4.03
C ASN A 209 3.18 12.12 4.06
N ILE A 210 2.46 13.15 4.48
CA ILE A 210 0.99 13.12 4.65
C ILE A 210 0.23 12.76 3.35
N ALA A 211 0.79 13.04 2.18
CA ALA A 211 0.15 12.78 0.89
C ALA A 211 0.21 11.29 0.46
N TYR A 212 1.12 10.47 1.05
CA TYR A 212 1.41 9.13 0.55
C TYR A 212 0.19 8.19 0.56
N ASP A 213 -0.50 8.10 1.69
CA ASP A 213 -1.64 7.18 1.82
C ASP A 213 -2.87 7.64 1.01
N LEU A 214 -3.04 8.95 0.81
CA LEU A 214 -4.07 9.45 -0.09
C LEU A 214 -3.75 9.07 -1.55
N ALA A 215 -2.48 9.19 -1.98
CA ALA A 215 -2.04 8.71 -3.29
C ALA A 215 -2.25 7.19 -3.45
N SER A 216 -1.99 6.42 -2.39
CA SER A 216 -2.25 4.98 -2.37
C SER A 216 -3.74 4.64 -2.53
N LEU A 217 -4.63 5.44 -1.95
CA LEU A 217 -6.08 5.25 -2.02
C LEU A 217 -6.66 5.65 -3.38
N ILE A 218 -6.25 6.82 -3.91
CA ILE A 218 -6.79 7.39 -5.15
C ILE A 218 -6.27 6.64 -6.38
N ASP A 219 -4.97 6.33 -6.40
CA ASP A 219 -4.29 5.69 -7.51
C ASP A 219 -4.02 4.19 -7.26
N ASP A 220 -5.02 3.51 -6.66
CA ASP A 220 -4.99 2.05 -6.48
C ASP A 220 -5.18 1.33 -7.81
N VAL A 221 -4.17 0.56 -8.21
CA VAL A 221 -4.16 -0.21 -9.47
C VAL A 221 -5.16 -1.36 -9.51
N ARG A 222 -5.68 -1.78 -8.35
CA ARG A 222 -6.60 -2.90 -8.23
C ARG A 222 -8.04 -2.51 -8.52
N LEU A 223 -8.40 -1.24 -8.26
CA LEU A 223 -9.74 -0.71 -8.47
C LEU A 223 -9.70 0.45 -9.46
N LYS A 224 -10.16 0.20 -10.70
CA LYS A 224 -10.30 1.27 -11.69
C LYS A 224 -11.34 2.29 -11.21
N THR A 225 -10.88 3.51 -10.99
CA THR A 225 -11.69 4.62 -10.49
C THR A 225 -11.72 5.74 -11.55
N SER A 226 -12.89 6.31 -11.84
CA SER A 226 -13.00 7.43 -12.78
C SER A 226 -12.35 8.70 -12.25
N ASN A 227 -11.93 9.59 -13.15
CA ASN A 227 -11.28 10.85 -12.75
C ASN A 227 -12.19 11.71 -11.86
N ASN A 228 -13.50 11.76 -12.12
CA ASN A 228 -14.47 12.50 -11.28
C ASN A 228 -14.48 11.97 -9.84
N ILE A 229 -14.40 10.65 -9.64
CA ILE A 229 -14.35 10.07 -8.29
C ILE A 229 -13.01 10.34 -7.64
N LYS A 230 -11.90 10.25 -8.37
CA LYS A 230 -10.56 10.60 -7.87
C LYS A 230 -10.51 12.04 -7.40
N GLU A 231 -11.02 12.97 -8.21
CA GLU A 231 -11.10 14.38 -7.87
C GLU A 231 -11.99 14.61 -6.66
N MET A 232 -13.15 14.00 -6.61
CA MET A 232 -14.05 14.05 -5.46
C MET A 232 -13.35 13.59 -4.16
N ILE A 233 -12.58 12.50 -4.19
CA ILE A 233 -11.83 12.00 -3.02
C ILE A 233 -10.77 13.03 -2.62
N TYR A 234 -10.03 13.57 -3.60
CA TYR A 234 -8.96 14.54 -3.37
C TYR A 234 -9.51 15.82 -2.73
N GLN A 235 -10.55 16.42 -3.31
CA GLN A 235 -11.16 17.64 -2.81
C GLN A 235 -11.81 17.47 -1.43
N ASN A 236 -12.47 16.34 -1.17
CA ASN A 236 -13.01 16.05 0.16
C ASN A 236 -11.89 15.90 1.20
N TYR A 237 -10.74 15.32 0.81
CA TYR A 237 -9.60 15.22 1.71
C TYR A 237 -9.03 16.61 2.04
N LEU A 238 -8.87 17.49 1.07
CA LEU A 238 -8.42 18.87 1.27
C LEU A 238 -9.38 19.63 2.17
N TYR A 239 -10.68 19.55 1.91
CA TYR A 239 -11.72 20.18 2.72
C TYR A 239 -11.64 19.77 4.19
N LEU A 240 -11.49 18.47 4.46
CA LEU A 240 -11.37 17.93 5.82
C LEU A 240 -10.07 18.35 6.53
N ASN A 241 -9.06 18.79 5.80
CA ASN A 241 -7.74 19.20 6.31
C ASN A 241 -7.41 20.68 6.06
N LYS A 242 -8.36 21.49 5.60
CA LYS A 242 -8.17 22.88 5.14
C LYS A 242 -7.29 23.76 6.05
N LYS A 243 -7.39 23.60 7.38
CA LYS A 243 -6.60 24.38 8.34
C LYS A 243 -5.18 23.83 8.59
N LYS A 244 -4.81 22.68 8.03
CA LYS A 244 -3.58 21.95 8.39
C LYS A 244 -2.61 21.77 7.23
N ILE A 245 -3.03 22.01 5.99
CA ILE A 245 -2.29 21.67 4.79
C ILE A 245 -2.09 22.90 3.92
N ASN A 246 -0.83 23.13 3.51
CA ASN A 246 -0.53 24.01 2.39
C ASN A 246 -0.86 23.25 1.09
N GLU A 247 -1.92 23.65 0.41
CA GLU A 247 -2.49 22.93 -0.74
C GLU A 247 -1.49 22.79 -1.88
N LYS A 248 -0.72 23.86 -2.22
CA LYS A 248 0.27 23.83 -3.31
C LYS A 248 1.38 22.82 -3.04
N LYS A 249 1.94 22.81 -1.82
CA LYS A 249 2.96 21.82 -1.40
C LYS A 249 2.40 20.42 -1.36
N PHE A 250 1.15 20.29 -0.90
CA PHE A 250 0.47 19.00 -0.83
C PHE A 250 0.22 18.41 -2.22
N GLN A 251 -0.26 19.21 -3.17
CA GLN A 251 -0.48 18.78 -4.54
C GLN A 251 0.83 18.31 -5.17
N ASN A 252 1.92 19.09 -5.04
CA ASN A 252 3.24 18.70 -5.54
C ASN A 252 3.66 17.33 -4.99
N ASP A 253 3.57 17.15 -3.68
CA ASP A 253 4.00 15.91 -3.03
C ASP A 253 3.09 14.73 -3.35
N PHE A 254 1.77 14.98 -3.43
CA PHE A 254 0.78 13.96 -3.82
C PHE A 254 1.08 13.41 -5.23
N GLU A 255 1.34 14.27 -6.19
CA GLU A 255 1.62 13.85 -7.57
C GLU A 255 2.96 13.11 -7.68
N ILE A 256 4.03 13.64 -7.06
CA ILE A 256 5.34 12.96 -7.03
C ILE A 256 5.24 11.59 -6.38
N LEU A 257 4.62 11.50 -5.19
CA LEU A 257 4.50 10.25 -4.46
C LEU A 257 3.59 9.25 -5.17
N SER A 258 2.53 9.71 -5.86
CA SER A 258 1.69 8.85 -6.70
C SER A 258 2.50 8.22 -7.82
N VAL A 259 3.30 8.99 -8.55
CA VAL A 259 4.16 8.48 -9.63
C VAL A 259 5.18 7.49 -9.10
N LEU A 260 5.95 7.86 -8.06
CA LEU A 260 6.96 6.98 -7.46
C LEU A 260 6.36 5.68 -6.94
N ARG A 261 5.18 5.76 -6.30
CA ARG A 261 4.45 4.59 -5.82
C ARG A 261 4.01 3.69 -6.98
N ASN A 262 3.52 4.23 -8.08
CA ASN A 262 3.11 3.41 -9.21
C ASN A 262 4.29 2.79 -9.95
N LEU A 263 5.46 3.44 -10.01
CA LEU A 263 6.71 2.81 -10.45
C LEU A 263 7.08 1.62 -9.54
N LYS A 264 7.06 1.80 -8.21
CA LYS A 264 7.22 0.71 -7.24
C LYS A 264 6.26 -0.45 -7.51
N VAL A 265 4.98 -0.17 -7.73
CA VAL A 265 3.93 -1.18 -7.95
C VAL A 265 4.20 -1.97 -9.23
N ILE A 266 4.58 -1.32 -10.33
CA ILE A 266 4.97 -2.00 -11.57
C ILE A 266 6.16 -2.94 -11.31
N GLY A 267 7.19 -2.47 -10.60
CA GLY A 267 8.34 -3.29 -10.23
C GLY A 267 7.98 -4.49 -9.36
N ILE A 268 7.12 -4.29 -8.34
CA ILE A 268 6.63 -5.38 -7.48
C ILE A 268 5.83 -6.41 -8.29
N PHE A 269 4.93 -5.97 -9.16
CA PHE A 269 4.08 -6.87 -9.94
C PHE A 269 4.88 -7.70 -10.94
N THR A 270 5.90 -7.09 -11.56
CA THR A 270 6.84 -7.83 -12.40
C THR A 270 7.63 -8.84 -11.58
N ARG A 271 8.17 -8.44 -10.42
CA ARG A 271 8.87 -9.37 -9.52
C ARG A 271 8.00 -10.55 -9.10
N LEU A 272 6.73 -10.31 -8.75
CA LEU A 272 5.78 -11.37 -8.39
C LEU A 272 5.49 -12.31 -9.57
N ALA A 273 5.48 -11.79 -10.79
CA ALA A 273 5.28 -12.61 -11.99
C ALA A 273 6.52 -13.44 -12.32
N ASP A 274 7.70 -12.83 -12.36
CA ASP A 274 8.93 -13.44 -12.84
C ASP A 274 9.57 -14.36 -11.79
N ARG A 275 9.67 -13.89 -10.53
CA ARG A 275 10.28 -14.64 -9.43
C ARG A 275 9.30 -15.62 -8.76
N ASP A 276 8.07 -15.15 -8.47
CA ASP A 276 7.11 -15.91 -7.66
C ASP A 276 6.05 -16.60 -8.51
N ARG A 277 6.21 -16.58 -9.87
CA ARG A 277 5.33 -17.21 -10.88
C ARG A 277 3.85 -16.77 -10.79
N LYS A 278 3.57 -15.61 -10.18
CA LYS A 278 2.22 -15.06 -10.00
C LYS A 278 1.83 -14.16 -11.19
N LYS A 279 1.81 -14.71 -12.42
CA LYS A 279 1.57 -14.00 -13.69
C LYS A 279 0.32 -13.12 -13.72
N ARG A 280 -0.69 -13.40 -12.87
CA ARG A 280 -1.92 -12.60 -12.76
C ARG A 280 -1.66 -11.10 -12.49
N TYR A 281 -0.55 -10.74 -11.87
CA TYR A 281 -0.21 -9.35 -11.56
C TYR A 281 0.18 -8.53 -12.79
N LEU A 282 0.69 -9.15 -13.86
CA LEU A 282 1.02 -8.46 -15.12
C LEU A 282 -0.22 -7.77 -15.71
N LYS A 283 -1.42 -8.34 -15.53
CA LYS A 283 -2.68 -7.76 -16.01
C LYS A 283 -3.02 -6.39 -15.40
N LEU A 284 -2.38 -6.03 -14.28
CA LEU A 284 -2.59 -4.76 -13.59
C LEU A 284 -1.60 -3.67 -14.04
N ILE A 285 -0.48 -4.04 -14.64
CA ILE A 285 0.58 -3.11 -15.10
C ILE A 285 0.06 -2.07 -16.08
N PRO A 286 -0.76 -2.40 -17.10
CA PRO A 286 -1.28 -1.40 -18.02
C PRO A 286 -2.09 -0.30 -17.34
N TYR A 287 -2.81 -0.60 -16.26
CA TYR A 287 -3.53 0.42 -15.51
C TYR A 287 -2.60 1.25 -14.62
N ALA A 288 -1.56 0.66 -14.03
CA ALA A 288 -0.53 1.40 -13.33
C ALA A 288 0.17 2.45 -14.23
N TRP A 289 0.44 2.08 -15.49
CA TRP A 289 0.95 3.01 -16.49
C TRP A 289 -0.01 4.18 -16.75
N LYS A 290 -1.31 3.93 -16.92
CA LYS A 290 -2.32 4.99 -17.08
C LYS A 290 -2.36 5.96 -15.90
N LEU A 291 -2.15 5.45 -14.67
CA LEU A 291 -2.07 6.28 -13.47
C LEU A 291 -0.84 7.19 -13.48
N ILE A 292 0.32 6.65 -13.92
CA ILE A 292 1.53 7.45 -14.12
C ILE A 292 1.30 8.52 -15.19
N GLU A 293 0.82 8.14 -16.38
CA GLU A 293 0.52 9.04 -17.49
C GLU A 293 -0.41 10.20 -17.07
N HIS A 294 -1.46 9.88 -16.32
CA HIS A 294 -2.39 10.89 -15.81
C HIS A 294 -1.71 11.98 -14.96
N ARG A 295 -0.66 11.63 -14.20
CA ARG A 295 0.08 12.58 -13.36
C ARG A 295 1.16 13.32 -14.13
N ILE A 296 1.94 12.63 -14.96
CA ILE A 296 3.10 13.22 -15.63
C ILE A 296 2.73 14.16 -16.78
N ASN A 297 1.56 14.00 -17.39
CA ASN A 297 1.17 14.78 -18.57
C ASN A 297 0.78 16.23 -18.23
N ASN A 298 0.31 16.47 -17.01
CA ASN A 298 -0.25 17.76 -16.60
C ASN A 298 0.66 18.54 -15.62
N ASN A 299 1.93 18.11 -15.45
CA ASN A 299 2.83 18.77 -14.50
C ASN A 299 4.28 18.73 -14.99
N ASP A 300 4.87 19.91 -15.13
CA ASP A 300 6.25 20.08 -15.64
C ASP A 300 7.33 19.55 -14.70
N VAL A 301 7.00 19.32 -13.44
CA VAL A 301 7.94 18.67 -12.50
C VAL A 301 8.42 17.31 -13.03
N PHE A 302 7.64 16.68 -13.92
CA PHE A 302 7.90 15.37 -14.54
C PHE A 302 8.45 15.46 -15.97
N LYS A 303 8.77 16.64 -16.51
CA LYS A 303 9.23 16.83 -17.91
C LYS A 303 10.29 15.80 -18.31
N ASP A 304 11.35 15.66 -17.51
CA ASP A 304 12.43 14.72 -17.80
C ASP A 304 11.98 13.26 -17.73
N LEU A 305 11.16 12.92 -16.71
CA LEU A 305 10.60 11.58 -16.57
C LEU A 305 9.70 11.23 -17.77
N ARG A 306 8.78 12.14 -18.15
CA ARG A 306 7.86 11.98 -19.28
C ARG A 306 8.62 11.67 -20.55
N LYS A 307 9.61 12.51 -20.93
CA LYS A 307 10.45 12.31 -22.11
C LYS A 307 11.09 10.91 -22.13
N LYS A 308 11.72 10.49 -21.02
CA LYS A 308 12.38 9.18 -20.96
C LYS A 308 11.39 8.01 -21.01
N LEU A 309 10.22 8.16 -20.39
CA LEU A 309 9.19 7.13 -20.45
C LEU A 309 8.56 7.00 -21.84
N GLU A 310 8.41 8.10 -22.58
CA GLU A 310 7.94 8.11 -23.98
C GLU A 310 8.96 7.45 -24.92
N ASP A 311 10.23 7.83 -24.81
CA ASP A 311 11.32 7.31 -25.66
C ASP A 311 11.53 5.79 -25.53
N TYR A 312 11.46 5.28 -24.29
CA TYR A 312 11.84 3.90 -24.00
C TYR A 312 10.67 2.94 -23.77
N PHE A 313 9.50 3.45 -23.39
CA PHE A 313 8.31 2.65 -23.12
C PHE A 313 7.12 3.13 -23.96
N PRO A 314 7.17 2.93 -25.32
CA PRO A 314 6.04 3.28 -26.17
C PRO A 314 4.78 2.49 -25.75
N LYS A 315 3.60 2.97 -26.15
CA LYS A 315 2.29 2.43 -25.75
C LYS A 315 2.21 0.91 -25.86
N LYS A 316 2.77 0.32 -26.91
CA LYS A 316 2.78 -1.13 -27.10
C LYS A 316 3.50 -1.90 -25.97
N ILE A 317 4.53 -1.32 -25.33
CA ILE A 317 5.23 -1.92 -24.19
C ILE A 317 4.38 -1.75 -22.91
N ARG A 318 3.75 -0.56 -22.72
CA ARG A 318 2.96 -0.26 -21.51
C ARG A 318 1.69 -1.09 -21.39
N ILE A 319 1.11 -1.53 -22.53
CA ILE A 319 -0.14 -2.32 -22.57
C ILE A 319 0.10 -3.82 -22.68
N LYS A 320 1.35 -4.28 -22.83
CA LYS A 320 1.70 -5.71 -22.93
C LYS A 320 1.29 -6.42 -21.62
N ARG A 321 0.56 -7.54 -21.75
CA ARG A 321 0.03 -8.35 -20.65
C ARG A 321 0.82 -9.64 -20.49
#